data_ddda2d41f174859b5992e2d30a775b5b
#
_entry.id   ddda2d41f174859b5992e2d30a775b5b
#
_cell.length_a   1.000
_cell.length_b   1.000
_cell.length_c   1.000
_cell.angle_alpha   90.00
_cell.angle_beta   90.00
_cell.angle_gamma   90.00
#
_symmetry.space_group_name_H-M   'P 1'
#
loop_
_entity.id
_entity.type
_entity.pdbx_description
1 polymer ?
#
loop_
_entity_poly.entity_id
_entity_poly.type
_entity_poly.pdbx_seq_one_letter_code
_entity_poly.pdbx_strand_id
1 'polypeptide(L)'
;METVLIKGLQLLISLALLIILHEGGHFLAAKIFKVRVEKFYLFFDWKFSLFSTYSNWWRKLTGKQAAKKKDNGEYEYEGTEYGIGWIPLGGYVKISGMVDESSFNEDDSQKSFWSQLPQLMKNIIIRNEDVKGEKWEFRTHPAWQRLIIMLGGIIMNFLTAFFIYAMVLFTWGETFVKSEDMNYGMKFSEQAKADGFRDGDIIIKVD
;
A
#
# COMPACT_ATOMS: atom_id res chain seq x y z
N MET A 1 -13.07 28.28 10.32
CA MET A 1 -12.40 27.20 11.08
C MET A 1 -13.02 25.83 10.81
N GLU A 2 -14.32 25.69 10.84
CA GLU A 2 -15.02 24.40 10.59
C GLU A 2 -14.66 23.76 9.25
N THR A 3 -14.62 24.51 8.18
CA THR A 3 -14.29 23.98 6.83
C THR A 3 -12.88 23.43 6.74
N VAL A 4 -11.90 24.01 7.44
CA VAL A 4 -10.50 23.54 7.46
C VAL A 4 -10.41 22.22 8.25
N LEU A 5 -11.11 22.15 9.38
CA LEU A 5 -11.14 20.95 10.21
C LEU A 5 -11.79 19.77 9.46
N ILE A 6 -12.91 20.01 8.78
CA ILE A 6 -13.61 18.99 7.97
C ILE A 6 -12.71 18.51 6.83
N LYS A 7 -12.08 19.42 6.10
CA LYS A 7 -11.15 19.06 5.01
C LYS A 7 -9.93 18.29 5.52
N GLY A 8 -9.39 18.68 6.68
CA GLY A 8 -8.31 17.97 7.34
C GLY A 8 -8.70 16.54 7.73
N LEU A 9 -9.89 16.37 8.32
CA LEU A 9 -10.40 15.05 8.68
C LEU A 9 -10.65 14.17 7.44
N GLN A 10 -11.22 14.73 6.38
CA GLN A 10 -11.42 14.03 5.11
C GLN A 10 -10.09 13.57 4.51
N LEU A 11 -9.05 14.41 4.54
CA LEU A 11 -7.72 14.06 4.10
C LEU A 11 -7.14 12.89 4.90
N LEU A 12 -7.24 12.93 6.22
CA LEU A 12 -6.76 11.86 7.10
C LEU A 12 -7.48 10.53 6.85
N ILE A 13 -8.80 10.56 6.68
CA ILE A 13 -9.60 9.36 6.40
C ILE A 13 -9.25 8.77 5.03
N SER A 14 -9.11 9.61 4.00
CA SER A 14 -8.76 9.15 2.66
C SER A 14 -7.34 8.58 2.61
N LEU A 15 -6.39 9.21 3.31
CA LEU A 15 -5.02 8.70 3.44
C LEU A 15 -5.01 7.35 4.18
N ALA A 16 -5.74 7.25 5.29
CA ALA A 16 -5.85 6.01 6.04
C ALA A 16 -6.42 4.87 5.19
N LEU A 17 -7.48 5.12 4.42
CA LEU A 17 -8.07 4.15 3.53
C LEU A 17 -7.08 3.69 2.45
N LEU A 18 -6.35 4.62 1.84
CA LEU A 18 -5.33 4.32 0.83
C LEU A 18 -4.22 3.44 1.39
N ILE A 19 -3.75 3.73 2.60
CA ILE A 19 -2.71 2.95 3.30
C ILE A 19 -3.22 1.53 3.60
N ILE A 20 -4.45 1.40 4.11
CA ILE A 20 -5.05 0.08 4.40
C ILE A 20 -5.12 -0.78 3.14
N LEU A 21 -5.54 -0.21 2.02
CA LEU A 21 -5.65 -0.93 0.76
C LEU A 21 -4.27 -1.29 0.21
N HIS A 22 -3.29 -0.39 0.34
CA HIS A 22 -1.91 -0.64 -0.05
C HIS A 22 -1.29 -1.80 0.72
N GLU A 23 -1.31 -1.73 2.05
CA GLU A 23 -0.80 -2.79 2.92
C GLU A 23 -1.59 -4.10 2.76
N GLY A 24 -2.90 -3.97 2.55
CA GLY A 24 -3.78 -5.09 2.22
C GLY A 24 -3.39 -5.79 0.93
N GLY A 25 -2.85 -5.07 -0.06
CA GLY A 25 -2.32 -5.65 -1.31
C GLY A 25 -1.11 -6.54 -1.08
N HIS A 26 -0.14 -6.11 -0.30
CA HIS A 26 1.01 -6.92 0.10
C HIS A 26 0.59 -8.15 0.90
N PHE A 27 -0.29 -7.94 1.87
CA PHE A 27 -0.85 -9.02 2.69
C PHE A 27 -1.58 -10.06 1.84
N LEU A 28 -2.45 -9.65 0.94
CA LEU A 28 -3.22 -10.54 0.07
C LEU A 28 -2.30 -11.36 -0.84
N ALA A 29 -1.33 -10.70 -1.49
CA ALA A 29 -0.36 -11.36 -2.34
C ALA A 29 0.47 -12.40 -1.56
N ALA A 30 0.95 -12.06 -0.36
CA ALA A 30 1.67 -13.00 0.50
C ALA A 30 0.80 -14.22 0.86
N LYS A 31 -0.47 -14.01 1.20
CA LYS A 31 -1.41 -15.12 1.51
C LYS A 31 -1.71 -16.00 0.30
N ILE A 32 -1.87 -15.44 -0.90
CA ILE A 32 -2.09 -16.19 -2.16
C ILE A 32 -0.91 -17.14 -2.41
N PHE A 33 0.31 -16.68 -2.22
CA PHE A 33 1.52 -17.49 -2.41
C PHE A 33 1.92 -18.31 -1.18
N LYS A 34 1.09 -18.34 -0.13
CA LYS A 34 1.33 -19.10 1.11
C LYS A 34 2.59 -18.67 1.86
N VAL A 35 3.01 -17.42 1.67
CA VAL A 35 4.07 -16.80 2.46
C VAL A 35 3.51 -16.40 3.81
N ARG A 36 4.24 -16.70 4.88
CA ARG A 36 3.81 -16.36 6.25
C ARG A 36 3.91 -14.86 6.47
N VAL A 37 2.80 -14.28 6.92
CA VAL A 37 2.74 -12.90 7.40
C VAL A 37 2.72 -12.93 8.92
N GLU A 38 3.71 -12.30 9.54
CA GLU A 38 3.86 -12.24 10.99
C GLU A 38 2.97 -11.18 11.60
N LYS A 39 3.00 -9.94 11.02
CA LYS A 39 2.23 -8.80 11.51
C LYS A 39 1.54 -8.07 10.38
N PHE A 40 0.35 -7.59 10.67
CA PHE A 40 -0.41 -6.66 9.83
C PHE A 40 -0.94 -5.53 10.70
N TYR A 41 -0.35 -4.36 10.56
CA TYR A 41 -0.68 -3.19 11.37
C TYR A 41 -1.22 -2.06 10.50
N LEU A 42 -2.40 -1.61 10.87
CA LEU A 42 -2.95 -0.33 10.46
C LEU A 42 -2.32 0.74 11.33
N PHE A 43 -1.62 1.68 10.76
CA PHE A 43 -0.87 2.71 11.46
C PHE A 43 0.35 2.19 12.23
N PHE A 44 1.32 3.07 12.42
CA PHE A 44 2.50 2.76 13.18
C PHE A 44 2.21 2.67 14.68
N ASP A 45 2.77 1.67 15.32
CA ASP A 45 2.61 1.35 16.74
C ASP A 45 3.82 1.77 17.59
N TRP A 46 4.46 2.90 17.27
CA TRP A 46 5.62 3.38 18.01
C TRP A 46 5.37 3.38 19.53
N LYS A 47 6.15 2.58 20.28
CA LYS A 47 6.08 2.32 21.71
C LYS A 47 4.89 1.50 22.19
N PHE A 48 3.69 1.65 21.62
CA PHE A 48 2.51 0.86 21.99
C PHE A 48 1.50 0.82 20.84
N SER A 49 0.72 -0.26 20.79
CA SER A 49 -0.42 -0.39 19.90
C SER A 49 -1.72 -0.05 20.64
N LEU A 50 -2.64 0.64 19.97
CA LEU A 50 -3.99 0.87 20.52
C LEU A 50 -4.75 -0.44 20.65
N PHE A 51 -4.57 -1.31 19.68
CA PHE A 51 -5.23 -2.61 19.61
C PHE A 51 -4.29 -3.63 18.95
N SER A 52 -4.24 -4.84 19.52
CA SER A 52 -3.54 -5.97 18.93
C SER A 52 -4.27 -7.26 19.29
N THR A 53 -4.34 -8.18 18.33
CA THR A 53 -4.96 -9.51 18.56
C THR A 53 -4.20 -10.34 19.59
N TYR A 54 -2.95 -9.99 19.89
CA TYR A 54 -2.15 -10.63 20.94
C TYR A 54 -2.12 -9.85 22.23
N SER A 55 -2.81 -8.72 22.34
CA SER A 55 -2.92 -8.01 23.61
C SER A 55 -3.62 -8.87 24.67
N ASN A 56 -3.15 -8.81 25.91
CA ASN A 56 -3.72 -9.60 27.02
C ASN A 56 -5.22 -9.30 27.24
N TRP A 57 -5.64 -8.07 26.99
CA TRP A 57 -7.02 -7.65 27.07
C TRP A 57 -7.91 -8.35 26.01
N TRP A 58 -7.48 -8.34 24.74
CA TRP A 58 -8.22 -8.97 23.65
C TRP A 58 -8.28 -10.49 23.81
N ARG A 59 -7.20 -11.10 24.28
CA ARG A 59 -7.14 -12.55 24.54
C ARG A 59 -8.09 -12.97 25.63
N LYS A 60 -8.23 -12.18 26.70
CA LYS A 60 -9.24 -12.42 27.75
C LYS A 60 -10.66 -12.39 27.20
N LEU A 61 -10.93 -11.45 26.26
CA LEU A 61 -12.26 -11.26 25.67
C LEU A 61 -12.62 -12.40 24.67
N THR A 62 -11.66 -12.88 23.89
CA THR A 62 -11.88 -13.85 22.82
C THR A 62 -11.57 -15.30 23.21
N GLY A 63 -11.07 -15.54 24.42
CA GLY A 63 -10.69 -16.88 24.90
C GLY A 63 -9.54 -17.54 24.14
N LYS A 64 -8.81 -16.81 23.30
CA LYS A 64 -7.69 -17.35 22.52
C LYS A 64 -6.50 -17.69 23.42
N GLN A 65 -5.93 -18.89 23.22
CA GLN A 65 -4.79 -19.36 23.99
C GLN A 65 -3.53 -18.51 23.77
N ALA A 66 -2.67 -18.50 24.81
CA ALA A 66 -1.37 -17.84 24.72
C ALA A 66 -0.47 -18.53 23.69
N ALA A 67 0.44 -17.75 23.12
CA ALA A 67 1.55 -18.28 22.34
C ALA A 67 2.27 -19.40 23.07
N LYS A 68 2.75 -20.38 22.34
CA LYS A 68 3.64 -21.42 22.89
C LYS A 68 4.99 -20.76 23.23
N LYS A 69 5.42 -20.94 24.47
CA LYS A 69 6.75 -20.52 24.89
C LYS A 69 7.76 -21.50 24.33
N LYS A 70 8.72 -21.02 23.55
CA LYS A 70 9.87 -21.82 23.10
C LYS A 70 10.84 -22.09 24.26
N ASP A 71 11.65 -23.15 24.14
CA ASP A 71 12.67 -23.52 25.14
C ASP A 71 13.72 -22.40 25.33
N ASN A 72 13.91 -21.52 24.35
CA ASN A 72 14.78 -20.34 24.44
C ASN A 72 14.14 -19.13 25.15
N GLY A 73 12.93 -19.26 25.66
CA GLY A 73 12.21 -18.19 26.36
C GLY A 73 11.38 -17.26 25.47
N GLU A 74 11.52 -17.36 24.16
CA GLU A 74 10.72 -16.60 23.20
C GLU A 74 9.32 -17.20 23.04
N TYR A 75 8.34 -16.33 22.70
CA TYR A 75 6.98 -16.77 22.42
C TYR A 75 6.76 -16.95 20.93
N GLU A 76 6.39 -18.15 20.52
CA GLU A 76 5.99 -18.42 19.14
C GLU A 76 4.49 -18.22 18.97
N TYR A 77 4.13 -17.29 18.12
CA TYR A 77 2.74 -17.00 17.79
C TYR A 77 2.35 -17.76 16.53
N GLU A 78 1.37 -18.66 16.64
CA GLU A 78 0.75 -19.26 15.47
C GLU A 78 -0.23 -18.25 14.84
N GLY A 79 0.06 -17.80 13.61
CA GLY A 79 -0.80 -16.94 12.85
C GLY A 79 -0.25 -15.54 12.61
N THR A 80 -1.11 -14.69 12.07
CA THR A 80 -0.81 -13.27 11.83
C THR A 80 -1.31 -12.43 12.99
N GLU A 81 -0.44 -11.57 13.51
CA GLU A 81 -0.83 -10.53 14.46
C GLU A 81 -1.48 -9.37 13.72
N TYR A 82 -2.72 -9.06 14.06
CA TYR A 82 -3.42 -7.88 13.54
C TYR A 82 -3.45 -6.81 14.62
N GLY A 83 -3.09 -5.60 14.26
CA GLY A 83 -3.04 -4.49 15.19
C GLY A 83 -3.40 -3.15 14.57
N ILE A 84 -3.69 -2.19 15.45
CA ILE A 84 -3.90 -0.79 15.11
C ILE A 84 -2.93 0.02 15.93
N GLY A 85 -2.01 0.71 15.27
CA GLY A 85 -1.13 1.69 15.89
C GLY A 85 -1.87 3.01 16.17
N TRP A 86 -1.18 3.96 16.73
CA TRP A 86 -1.76 5.25 17.08
C TRP A 86 -1.34 6.41 16.15
N ILE A 87 -0.33 6.18 15.28
CA ILE A 87 0.19 7.19 14.35
C ILE A 87 -0.42 6.97 12.97
N PRO A 88 -1.35 7.81 12.50
CA PRO A 88 -2.06 7.62 11.23
C PRO A 88 -1.22 8.05 9.99
N LEU A 89 0.08 7.89 10.02
CA LEU A 89 1.00 8.28 8.93
C LEU A 89 1.46 7.12 8.07
N GLY A 90 1.06 5.90 8.36
CA GLY A 90 1.45 4.72 7.62
C GLY A 90 0.98 3.45 8.30
N GLY A 91 1.10 2.31 7.64
CA GLY A 91 0.93 0.98 8.18
C GLY A 91 2.13 0.12 7.83
N TYR A 92 2.11 -1.14 8.22
CA TYR A 92 3.11 -2.10 7.78
C TYR A 92 2.62 -3.54 7.79
N VAL A 93 3.19 -4.31 6.89
CA VAL A 93 3.01 -5.76 6.82
C VAL A 93 4.36 -6.43 7.01
N LYS A 94 4.55 -7.17 8.11
CA LYS A 94 5.77 -7.92 8.35
C LYS A 94 5.65 -9.31 7.73
N ILE A 95 6.38 -9.53 6.64
CA ILE A 95 6.42 -10.79 5.91
C ILE A 95 7.65 -11.58 6.32
N SER A 96 7.46 -12.84 6.70
CA SER A 96 8.56 -13.68 7.17
C SER A 96 9.63 -13.91 6.08
N GLY A 97 10.88 -13.70 6.43
CA GLY A 97 12.01 -13.83 5.49
C GLY A 97 12.19 -12.65 4.53
N MET A 98 11.38 -11.59 4.63
CA MET A 98 11.61 -10.30 3.99
C MET A 98 12.44 -9.41 4.92
N VAL A 99 13.44 -8.74 4.37
CA VAL A 99 14.21 -7.76 5.13
C VAL A 99 13.36 -6.48 5.19
N ASP A 100 12.82 -6.20 6.34
CA ASP A 100 12.01 -5.02 6.60
C ASP A 100 12.92 -3.83 6.91
N GLU A 101 12.65 -2.67 6.33
CA GLU A 101 13.35 -1.43 6.68
C GLU A 101 13.12 -1.04 8.15
N SER A 102 12.03 -1.51 8.75
CA SER A 102 11.71 -1.31 10.16
C SER A 102 12.51 -2.19 11.13
N SER A 103 13.20 -3.21 10.62
CA SER A 103 14.03 -4.11 11.42
C SER A 103 15.50 -3.67 11.52
N PHE A 104 15.80 -2.42 11.14
CA PHE A 104 17.09 -1.81 11.46
C PHE A 104 17.19 -1.65 12.98
N ASN A 105 17.75 -2.65 13.63
CA ASN A 105 18.20 -2.53 15.01
C ASN A 105 19.23 -1.39 15.08
N GLU A 106 19.10 -0.54 16.08
CA GLU A 106 19.97 0.62 16.29
C GLU A 106 21.47 0.28 16.36
N ASP A 107 21.83 -1.00 16.55
CA ASP A 107 23.22 -1.47 16.59
C ASP A 107 23.89 -1.60 15.21
N ASP A 108 23.12 -1.62 14.11
CA ASP A 108 23.65 -1.68 12.74
C ASP A 108 23.70 -0.31 12.03
N SER A 109 23.42 0.77 12.75
CA SER A 109 23.31 2.14 12.23
C SER A 109 24.60 2.72 11.61
N GLN A 110 25.73 2.00 11.64
CA GLN A 110 26.97 2.41 10.99
C GLN A 110 27.28 1.76 9.64
N LYS A 111 26.48 0.77 9.21
CA LYS A 111 26.63 0.24 7.85
C LYS A 111 25.79 1.06 6.90
N SER A 112 26.43 2.01 6.22
CA SER A 112 25.81 2.84 5.21
C SER A 112 24.93 2.03 4.27
N PHE A 113 23.72 2.52 3.96
CA PHE A 113 22.79 2.00 2.95
C PHE A 113 23.52 1.58 1.66
N TRP A 114 24.51 2.33 1.24
CA TRP A 114 25.36 2.07 0.07
C TRP A 114 26.23 0.81 0.19
N SER A 115 26.61 0.39 1.39
CA SER A 115 27.36 -0.85 1.58
C SER A 115 26.48 -2.11 1.51
N GLN A 116 25.18 -1.95 1.71
CA GLN A 116 24.18 -3.04 1.66
C GLN A 116 23.57 -3.19 0.27
N LEU A 117 23.59 -2.14 -0.55
CA LEU A 117 23.04 -2.17 -1.92
C LEU A 117 23.60 -3.32 -2.78
N PRO A 118 24.91 -3.61 -2.79
CA PRO A 118 25.45 -4.75 -3.53
C PRO A 118 24.93 -6.10 -3.02
N GLN A 119 24.68 -6.22 -1.73
CA GLN A 119 24.15 -7.46 -1.13
C GLN A 119 22.66 -7.63 -1.41
N LEU A 120 21.87 -6.53 -1.37
CA LEU A 120 20.46 -6.54 -1.76
C LEU A 120 20.31 -6.93 -3.25
N MET A 121 21.10 -6.34 -4.12
CA MET A 121 21.11 -6.70 -5.54
C MET A 121 21.60 -8.14 -5.75
N LYS A 122 22.62 -8.58 -5.03
CA LYS A 122 23.11 -9.95 -5.05
C LYS A 122 22.04 -10.94 -4.58
N ASN A 123 21.28 -10.61 -3.54
CA ASN A 123 20.17 -11.44 -3.05
C ASN A 123 18.95 -11.48 -3.99
N ILE A 124 18.77 -10.44 -4.83
CA ILE A 124 17.74 -10.42 -5.87
C ILE A 124 18.18 -11.27 -7.08
N ILE A 125 19.47 -11.31 -7.39
CA ILE A 125 20.04 -11.95 -8.57
C ILE A 125 20.45 -13.41 -8.29
N ILE A 126 20.84 -13.74 -7.04
CA ILE A 126 21.25 -15.11 -6.70
C ILE A 126 20.05 -16.07 -6.83
N ARG A 127 20.19 -16.92 -7.79
CA ARG A 127 19.39 -18.11 -8.06
C ARG A 127 19.17 -18.94 -6.81
N ASN A 128 17.95 -19.41 -6.62
CA ASN A 128 17.38 -20.08 -5.45
C ASN A 128 18.08 -21.36 -4.93
N GLU A 129 19.31 -21.65 -5.30
CA GLU A 129 19.91 -22.97 -5.05
C GLU A 129 20.51 -23.14 -3.64
N ASP A 130 20.74 -22.03 -2.88
CA ASP A 130 21.41 -22.09 -1.57
C ASP A 130 20.66 -21.40 -0.42
N VAL A 131 19.41 -21.00 -0.61
CA VAL A 131 18.67 -20.35 0.47
C VAL A 131 18.09 -21.40 1.42
N LYS A 132 18.84 -21.73 2.46
CA LYS A 132 18.31 -22.48 3.61
C LYS A 132 17.25 -21.64 4.31
N GLY A 133 15.98 -21.93 4.06
CA GLY A 133 14.82 -21.29 4.69
C GLY A 133 13.64 -22.25 4.68
N GLU A 134 12.69 -21.97 5.55
CA GLU A 134 11.44 -22.72 5.60
C GLU A 134 10.58 -22.41 4.36
N LYS A 135 9.82 -23.40 3.85
CA LYS A 135 9.02 -23.28 2.63
C LYS A 135 8.00 -22.12 2.62
N TRP A 136 7.67 -21.60 3.79
CA TRP A 136 6.74 -20.49 3.99
C TRP A 136 7.42 -19.11 4.09
N GLU A 137 8.75 -19.05 3.96
CA GLU A 137 9.49 -17.79 3.96
C GLU A 137 9.51 -17.14 2.57
N PHE A 138 9.48 -15.81 2.54
CA PHE A 138 9.54 -15.02 1.30
C PHE A 138 10.73 -15.37 0.42
N ARG A 139 11.90 -15.64 1.03
CA ARG A 139 13.16 -15.95 0.32
C ARG A 139 13.12 -17.23 -0.50
N THR A 140 12.36 -18.24 -0.06
CA THR A 140 12.29 -19.55 -0.69
C THR A 140 11.38 -19.58 -1.91
N HIS A 141 10.61 -18.52 -2.12
CA HIS A 141 9.71 -18.40 -3.26
C HIS A 141 10.42 -17.92 -4.53
N PRO A 142 9.96 -18.33 -5.71
CA PRO A 142 10.54 -17.91 -6.99
C PRO A 142 10.43 -16.39 -7.17
N ALA A 143 11.37 -15.81 -7.93
CA ALA A 143 11.52 -14.37 -8.08
C ALA A 143 10.22 -13.65 -8.52
N TRP A 144 9.43 -14.26 -9.41
CA TRP A 144 8.18 -13.65 -9.88
C TRP A 144 7.11 -13.55 -8.78
N GLN A 145 7.02 -14.54 -7.86
CA GLN A 145 6.11 -14.46 -6.72
C GLN A 145 6.54 -13.37 -5.74
N ARG A 146 7.84 -13.30 -5.47
CA ARG A 146 8.41 -12.23 -4.65
C ARG A 146 8.13 -10.85 -5.25
N LEU A 147 8.28 -10.70 -6.57
CA LEU A 147 7.96 -9.47 -7.28
C LEU A 147 6.49 -9.08 -7.11
N ILE A 148 5.56 -10.02 -7.29
CA ILE A 148 4.13 -9.76 -7.11
C ILE A 148 3.81 -9.36 -5.67
N ILE A 149 4.43 -9.99 -4.67
CA ILE A 149 4.25 -9.61 -3.27
C ILE A 149 4.74 -8.18 -3.05
N MET A 150 5.91 -7.81 -3.57
CA MET A 150 6.45 -6.45 -3.43
C MET A 150 5.62 -5.40 -4.17
N LEU A 151 5.04 -5.75 -5.31
CA LEU A 151 4.18 -4.85 -6.08
C LEU A 151 2.72 -4.85 -5.59
N GLY A 152 2.35 -5.75 -4.68
CA GLY A 152 0.99 -5.97 -4.23
C GLY A 152 0.27 -4.70 -3.79
N GLY A 153 0.93 -3.85 -3.03
CA GLY A 153 0.40 -2.57 -2.58
C GLY A 153 0.12 -1.60 -3.74
N ILE A 154 1.05 -1.48 -4.68
CA ILE A 154 0.92 -0.61 -5.86
C ILE A 154 -0.21 -1.10 -6.76
N ILE A 155 -0.27 -2.41 -7.00
CA ILE A 155 -1.34 -3.04 -7.80
C ILE A 155 -2.71 -2.75 -7.17
N MET A 156 -2.82 -2.91 -5.84
CA MET A 156 -4.09 -2.66 -5.14
C MET A 156 -4.50 -1.20 -5.22
N ASN A 157 -3.57 -0.25 -5.07
CA ASN A 157 -3.85 1.18 -5.22
C ASN A 157 -4.32 1.51 -6.63
N PHE A 158 -3.68 0.93 -7.66
CA PHE A 158 -4.07 1.12 -9.05
C PHE A 158 -5.48 0.58 -9.32
N LEU A 159 -5.78 -0.64 -8.87
CA LEU A 159 -7.12 -1.24 -8.98
C LEU A 159 -8.18 -0.40 -8.28
N THR A 160 -7.86 0.11 -7.07
CA THR A 160 -8.75 0.97 -6.30
C THR A 160 -9.03 2.28 -7.03
N ALA A 161 -8.00 2.93 -7.58
CA ALA A 161 -8.14 4.16 -8.35
C ALA A 161 -9.02 3.94 -9.59
N PHE A 162 -8.78 2.85 -10.32
CA PHE A 162 -9.59 2.46 -11.47
C PHE A 162 -11.06 2.24 -11.08
N PHE A 163 -11.29 1.54 -9.97
CA PHE A 163 -12.64 1.23 -9.49
C PHE A 163 -13.40 2.49 -9.07
N ILE A 164 -12.73 3.39 -8.32
CA ILE A 164 -13.31 4.67 -7.90
C ILE A 164 -13.62 5.53 -9.12
N TYR A 165 -12.71 5.62 -10.10
CA TYR A 165 -12.93 6.38 -11.32
C TYR A 165 -14.12 5.84 -12.13
N ALA A 166 -14.18 4.51 -12.32
CA ALA A 166 -15.29 3.86 -12.99
C ALA A 166 -16.63 4.12 -12.27
N MET A 167 -16.64 4.06 -10.93
CA MET A 167 -17.81 4.33 -10.12
C MET A 167 -18.28 5.79 -10.26
N VAL A 168 -17.33 6.74 -10.27
CA VAL A 168 -17.63 8.17 -10.49
C VAL A 168 -18.25 8.38 -11.86
N LEU A 169 -17.65 7.81 -12.92
CA LEU A 169 -18.19 7.92 -14.28
C LEU A 169 -19.59 7.29 -14.38
N PHE A 170 -19.79 6.15 -13.75
CA PHE A 170 -21.08 5.47 -13.77
C PHE A 170 -22.17 6.27 -13.05
N THR A 171 -21.83 6.96 -11.94
CA THR A 171 -22.80 7.68 -11.11
C THR A 171 -23.12 9.07 -11.66
N TRP A 172 -22.09 9.80 -12.08
CA TRP A 172 -22.23 11.20 -12.54
C TRP A 172 -22.12 11.35 -14.07
N GLY A 173 -21.55 10.35 -14.77
CA GLY A 173 -21.29 10.42 -16.19
C GLY A 173 -20.23 11.46 -16.54
N GLU A 174 -20.08 11.70 -17.84
CA GLU A 174 -19.28 12.82 -18.34
C GLU A 174 -20.21 13.98 -18.75
N THR A 175 -19.89 15.16 -18.27
CA THR A 175 -20.57 16.38 -18.72
C THR A 175 -19.79 16.95 -19.90
N PHE A 176 -20.44 17.02 -21.03
CA PHE A 176 -19.91 17.72 -22.20
C PHE A 176 -20.87 18.85 -22.61
N VAL A 177 -20.29 19.96 -23.01
CA VAL A 177 -21.05 21.09 -23.53
C VAL A 177 -21.27 20.84 -25.01
N LYS A 178 -22.55 20.80 -25.45
CA LYS A 178 -22.85 20.69 -26.86
C LYS A 178 -22.44 21.97 -27.58
N SER A 179 -22.01 21.85 -28.85
CA SER A 179 -21.61 23.02 -29.65
C SER A 179 -22.73 24.05 -29.76
N GLU A 180 -23.97 23.61 -29.69
CA GLU A 180 -25.17 24.46 -29.72
C GLU A 180 -25.34 25.35 -28.47
N ASP A 181 -24.79 24.90 -27.33
CA ASP A 181 -24.89 25.57 -26.03
C ASP A 181 -23.68 26.49 -25.76
N MET A 182 -22.69 26.53 -26.67
CA MET A 182 -21.48 27.33 -26.54
C MET A 182 -21.70 28.79 -26.97
N ASN A 183 -22.35 29.57 -26.13
CA ASN A 183 -22.66 30.98 -26.45
C ASN A 183 -21.43 31.88 -26.67
N TYR A 184 -20.27 31.47 -26.15
CA TYR A 184 -19.01 32.25 -26.23
C TYR A 184 -17.92 31.58 -27.07
N GLY A 185 -18.23 30.44 -27.74
CA GLY A 185 -17.28 29.67 -28.52
C GLY A 185 -16.18 28.97 -27.67
N MET A 186 -15.17 28.47 -28.36
CA MET A 186 -14.06 27.74 -27.75
C MET A 186 -12.83 28.63 -27.62
N LYS A 187 -11.98 28.34 -26.61
CA LYS A 187 -10.64 28.90 -26.49
C LYS A 187 -9.65 27.92 -27.10
N PHE A 188 -8.89 28.35 -28.06
CA PHE A 188 -7.94 27.53 -28.80
C PHE A 188 -6.52 27.67 -28.27
N SER A 189 -5.73 26.59 -28.41
CA SER A 189 -4.29 26.63 -28.14
C SER A 189 -3.55 27.51 -29.13
N GLU A 190 -2.36 27.99 -28.77
CA GLU A 190 -1.54 28.80 -29.68
C GLU A 190 -1.21 28.09 -31.01
N GLN A 191 -1.09 26.76 -30.98
CA GLN A 191 -0.91 25.95 -32.20
C GLN A 191 -2.14 25.99 -33.11
N ALA A 192 -3.32 25.78 -32.56
CA ALA A 192 -4.57 25.86 -33.34
C ALA A 192 -4.83 27.27 -33.88
N LYS A 193 -4.40 28.32 -33.15
CA LYS A 193 -4.45 29.69 -33.64
C LYS A 193 -3.51 29.93 -34.82
N ALA A 194 -2.34 29.29 -34.84
CA ALA A 194 -1.44 29.33 -35.99
C ALA A 194 -2.05 28.66 -37.24
N ASP A 195 -2.90 27.64 -37.04
CA ASP A 195 -3.64 26.93 -38.08
C ASP A 195 -4.92 27.70 -38.55
N GLY A 196 -5.21 28.87 -37.98
CA GLY A 196 -6.27 29.77 -38.40
C GLY A 196 -7.50 29.82 -37.49
N PHE A 197 -7.56 29.04 -36.41
CA PHE A 197 -8.66 29.13 -35.44
C PHE A 197 -8.54 30.38 -34.56
N ARG A 198 -9.68 30.94 -34.15
CA ARG A 198 -9.74 32.10 -33.25
C ARG A 198 -10.52 31.78 -32.00
N ASP A 199 -10.11 32.40 -30.89
CA ASP A 199 -10.89 32.30 -29.66
C ASP A 199 -12.30 32.84 -29.91
N GLY A 200 -13.31 32.07 -29.57
CA GLY A 200 -14.71 32.38 -29.86
C GLY A 200 -15.31 31.64 -31.06
N ASP A 201 -14.50 30.93 -31.87
CA ASP A 201 -15.02 30.11 -32.95
C ASP A 201 -15.76 28.89 -32.39
N ILE A 202 -16.80 28.47 -33.11
CA ILE A 202 -17.61 27.28 -32.84
C ILE A 202 -17.39 26.27 -33.96
N ILE A 203 -16.94 25.06 -33.63
CA ILE A 203 -16.81 23.98 -34.61
C ILE A 203 -18.19 23.43 -34.91
N ILE A 204 -18.67 23.64 -36.15
CA ILE A 204 -19.99 23.21 -36.58
C ILE A 204 -19.92 21.78 -37.14
N LYS A 205 -18.86 21.44 -37.85
CA LYS A 205 -18.68 20.13 -38.48
C LYS A 205 -17.20 19.84 -38.69
N VAL A 206 -16.84 18.58 -38.54
CA VAL A 206 -15.52 18.04 -38.89
C VAL A 206 -15.76 16.98 -39.95
N ASP A 207 -15.15 17.13 -41.12
CA ASP A 207 -15.25 16.16 -42.23
C ASP A 207 -14.23 15.05 -42.11
#